data_a91fee326efb4d5c660e0b88c6b3b016
#
_entry.id   a91fee326efb4d5c660e0b88c6b3b016
#
_cell.length_a   1.000
_cell.length_b   1.000
_cell.length_c   1.000
_cell.angle_alpha   90.00
_cell.angle_beta   90.00
_cell.angle_gamma   90.00
#
_symmetry.space_group_name_H-M   'P 1'
#
loop_
_entity.id
_entity.type
_entity.pdbx_description
1 polymer ?
#
loop_
_entity_poly.entity_id
_entity_poly.type
_entity_poly.pdbx_seq_one_letter_code
_entity_poly.pdbx_strand_id
1 'polypeptide(L)'
;MRRALLLGGRRRLRPIRRCNWETSLKALASKPQTSVSLRGLGEAGKEHLRLSRGDAREATTALLSIAGFLRHELPIRLARRVVELDRLPALHEMPSVKKVREWYARSALEIQEAPKPADATTERAFAKLLETIYERHAGVLYTMAHGAYELRENYEGAFEDDASIHSFLDSFYTSRIGIRMIIGQYLALREPAHGEDAVGLLSTAVAPARIAEDAALQARHLCERQFGVAPDVKIEGRTDLDFEYVPDHAFYILLELLKNSMRASCEASPEDPPAVRVVVADGEANEDVALKVSDEGGGIARSDLRRVWSYLYTTASRDVQARGFSGGGSDFAGAPLAGLGYGLPISRAYARYFGCLLYTSPSPRDS
;
A
#
# COMPACT_ATOMS: atom_id res chain seq x y z
N MET A 1 0.30 6.40 57.31
CA MET A 1 0.49 7.26 56.13
C MET A 1 0.02 6.52 54.89
N ARG A 2 -1.14 6.91 54.32
CA ARG A 2 -1.87 6.17 53.29
C ARG A 2 -1.41 6.63 51.90
N ARG A 3 -0.94 5.67 51.06
CA ARG A 3 -0.69 5.87 49.63
C ARG A 3 -2.04 5.84 48.88
N ALA A 4 -2.37 6.92 48.20
CA ALA A 4 -3.49 6.98 47.28
C ALA A 4 -3.07 6.38 45.92
N LEU A 5 -3.68 5.29 45.51
CA LEU A 5 -3.60 4.72 44.17
C LEU A 5 -4.58 5.45 43.26
N LEU A 6 -4.05 6.17 42.28
CA LEU A 6 -4.84 6.71 41.16
C LEU A 6 -5.15 5.57 40.17
N LEU A 7 -6.36 5.08 40.22
CA LEU A 7 -6.93 4.15 39.24
C LEU A 7 -7.33 4.95 37.98
N GLY A 8 -6.50 4.91 36.95
CA GLY A 8 -6.86 5.36 35.61
C GLY A 8 -8.01 4.52 35.04
N GLY A 9 -9.20 5.10 34.97
CA GLY A 9 -10.39 4.44 34.44
C GLY A 9 -10.26 4.13 32.96
N ARG A 10 -9.98 2.87 32.59
CA ARG A 10 -10.21 2.35 31.25
C ARG A 10 -11.72 2.41 30.98
N ARG A 11 -12.17 3.39 30.17
CA ARG A 11 -13.52 3.37 29.61
C ARG A 11 -13.70 2.09 28.81
N ARG A 12 -14.41 1.12 29.34
CA ARG A 12 -14.91 -0.05 28.60
C ARG A 12 -15.84 0.49 27.50
N LEU A 13 -15.42 0.39 26.24
CA LEU A 13 -16.30 0.62 25.10
C LEU A 13 -17.50 -0.31 25.24
N ARG A 14 -18.72 0.26 25.20
CA ARG A 14 -19.96 -0.52 25.25
C ARG A 14 -19.98 -1.48 24.06
N PRO A 15 -20.36 -2.75 24.22
CA PRO A 15 -20.54 -3.66 23.09
C PRO A 15 -21.63 -3.10 22.17
N ILE A 16 -21.25 -2.75 20.94
CA ILE A 16 -22.19 -2.32 19.90
C ILE A 16 -23.15 -3.47 19.65
N ARG A 17 -24.47 -3.24 19.80
CA ARG A 17 -25.50 -4.26 19.56
C ARG A 17 -25.39 -4.72 18.10
N ARG A 18 -25.06 -5.98 17.88
CA ARG A 18 -24.74 -6.61 16.58
C ARG A 18 -25.78 -6.35 15.48
N CYS A 19 -27.04 -6.17 15.82
CA CYS A 19 -28.13 -6.05 14.84
C CYS A 19 -28.24 -4.68 14.15
N ASN A 20 -27.57 -3.62 14.66
CA ASN A 20 -27.72 -2.25 14.13
C ASN A 20 -26.58 -1.78 13.22
N TRP A 21 -25.39 -2.37 13.40
CA TRP A 21 -24.20 -1.89 12.67
C TRP A 21 -24.16 -2.36 11.19
N GLU A 22 -24.69 -3.54 10.86
CA GLU A 22 -24.75 -4.01 9.47
C GLU A 22 -25.68 -3.14 8.62
N THR A 23 -26.81 -2.71 9.17
CA THR A 23 -27.72 -1.75 8.51
C THR A 23 -27.03 -0.41 8.30
N SER A 24 -26.27 0.08 9.29
CA SER A 24 -25.50 1.32 9.18
C SER A 24 -24.42 1.22 8.09
N LEU A 25 -23.68 0.11 8.00
CA LEU A 25 -22.68 -0.11 6.95
C LEU A 25 -23.31 -0.17 5.56
N LYS A 26 -24.44 -0.86 5.38
CA LYS A 26 -25.15 -0.91 4.11
C LYS A 26 -25.63 0.48 3.68
N ALA A 27 -26.16 1.26 4.62
CA ALA A 27 -26.59 2.65 4.37
C ALA A 27 -25.40 3.58 4.03
N LEU A 28 -24.23 3.38 4.64
CA LEU A 28 -23.01 4.10 4.28
C LEU A 28 -22.51 3.69 2.89
N ALA A 29 -22.46 2.39 2.61
CA ALA A 29 -21.97 1.86 1.34
C ALA A 29 -22.81 2.30 0.13
N SER A 30 -24.09 2.63 0.33
CA SER A 30 -24.96 3.13 -0.75
C SER A 30 -24.73 4.59 -1.14
N LYS A 31 -24.02 5.38 -0.30
CA LYS A 31 -23.71 6.77 -0.61
C LYS A 31 -22.68 6.90 -1.73
N PRO A 32 -22.72 7.95 -2.57
CA PRO A 32 -21.70 8.20 -3.58
C PRO A 32 -20.35 8.49 -2.93
N GLN A 33 -19.28 8.05 -3.58
CA GLN A 33 -17.90 8.40 -3.21
C GLN A 33 -17.46 9.64 -3.97
N THR A 34 -16.70 10.50 -3.31
CA THR A 34 -16.07 11.66 -3.95
C THR A 34 -14.77 11.23 -4.62
N SER A 35 -14.59 11.59 -5.89
CA SER A 35 -13.31 11.36 -6.59
C SER A 35 -12.23 12.25 -5.99
N VAL A 36 -11.07 11.66 -5.68
CA VAL A 36 -9.88 12.36 -5.19
C VAL A 36 -8.73 12.06 -6.13
N SER A 37 -8.18 13.11 -6.75
CA SER A 37 -7.02 13.00 -7.63
C SER A 37 -5.72 13.35 -6.90
N LEU A 38 -4.58 12.87 -7.42
CA LEU A 38 -3.26 13.23 -6.93
C LEU A 38 -3.04 14.75 -6.98
N ARG A 39 -3.42 15.38 -8.11
CA ARG A 39 -3.37 16.84 -8.27
C ARG A 39 -4.16 17.55 -7.18
N GLY A 40 -5.41 17.13 -6.90
CA GLY A 40 -6.23 17.74 -5.85
C GLY A 40 -5.61 17.59 -4.45
N LEU A 41 -4.98 16.45 -4.15
CA LEU A 41 -4.23 16.25 -2.90
C LEU A 41 -3.02 17.18 -2.82
N GLY A 42 -2.27 17.31 -3.92
CA GLY A 42 -1.12 18.20 -4.02
C GLY A 42 -1.51 19.67 -3.87
N GLU A 43 -2.55 20.12 -4.58
CA GLU A 43 -3.05 21.50 -4.50
C GLU A 43 -3.54 21.86 -3.08
N ALA A 44 -4.33 20.97 -2.45
CA ALA A 44 -4.77 21.16 -1.07
C ALA A 44 -3.59 21.20 -0.08
N GLY A 45 -2.57 20.37 -0.29
CA GLY A 45 -1.35 20.36 0.50
C GLY A 45 -0.51 21.62 0.32
N LYS A 46 -0.28 22.05 -0.92
CA LYS A 46 0.44 23.30 -1.25
C LYS A 46 -0.25 24.51 -0.64
N GLU A 47 -1.58 24.58 -0.72
CA GLU A 47 -2.36 25.66 -0.11
C GLU A 47 -2.25 25.64 1.41
N HIS A 48 -2.36 24.47 2.06
CA HIS A 48 -2.16 24.36 3.50
C HIS A 48 -0.76 24.83 3.92
N LEU A 49 0.30 24.43 3.21
CA LEU A 49 1.66 24.87 3.50
C LEU A 49 1.86 26.38 3.30
N ARG A 50 1.22 26.96 2.27
CA ARG A 50 1.23 28.43 2.04
C ARG A 50 0.60 29.15 3.24
N LEU A 51 -0.56 28.69 3.67
CA LEU A 51 -1.28 29.28 4.82
C LEU A 51 -0.50 29.10 6.12
N SER A 52 0.16 27.97 6.33
CA SER A 52 0.92 27.71 7.56
C SER A 52 2.17 28.60 7.71
N ARG A 53 2.70 29.12 6.60
CA ARG A 53 3.80 30.12 6.61
C ARG A 53 3.32 31.55 6.89
N GLY A 54 2.01 31.82 6.75
CA GLY A 54 1.41 33.14 6.91
C GLY A 54 0.61 33.28 8.21
N ASP A 55 -0.57 32.66 8.29
CA ASP A 55 -1.49 32.76 9.41
C ASP A 55 -1.87 31.38 9.98
N ALA A 56 -1.51 31.16 11.25
CA ALA A 56 -1.81 29.91 11.98
C ALA A 56 -3.34 29.63 12.07
N ARG A 57 -4.20 30.67 12.04
CA ARG A 57 -5.66 30.49 12.04
C ARG A 57 -6.15 29.94 10.71
N GLU A 58 -5.63 30.47 9.60
CA GLU A 58 -5.97 30.00 8.25
C GLU A 58 -5.49 28.55 8.04
N ALA A 59 -4.27 28.23 8.48
CA ALA A 59 -3.76 26.87 8.46
C ALA A 59 -4.64 25.89 9.26
N THR A 60 -5.09 26.29 10.46
CA THR A 60 -6.03 25.50 11.27
C THR A 60 -7.36 25.31 10.55
N THR A 61 -7.88 26.34 9.89
CA THR A 61 -9.13 26.28 9.13
C THR A 61 -9.02 25.31 7.95
N ALA A 62 -7.88 25.30 7.25
CA ALA A 62 -7.60 24.35 6.16
C ALA A 62 -7.60 22.89 6.67
N LEU A 63 -6.90 22.62 7.78
CA LEU A 63 -6.90 21.30 8.41
C LEU A 63 -8.30 20.84 8.86
N LEU A 64 -9.09 21.75 9.45
CA LEU A 64 -10.48 21.46 9.83
C LEU A 64 -11.34 21.10 8.61
N SER A 65 -11.15 21.78 7.48
CA SER A 65 -11.84 21.47 6.23
C SER A 65 -11.49 20.07 5.73
N ILE A 66 -10.20 19.72 5.70
CA ILE A 66 -9.73 18.39 5.29
C ILE A 66 -10.28 17.32 6.27
N ALA A 67 -10.18 17.54 7.56
CA ALA A 67 -10.70 16.63 8.59
C ALA A 67 -12.21 16.40 8.45
N GLY A 68 -12.96 17.46 8.16
CA GLY A 68 -14.41 17.40 7.90
C GLY A 68 -14.74 16.54 6.67
N PHE A 69 -13.99 16.72 5.60
CA PHE A 69 -14.09 15.89 4.39
C PHE A 69 -13.80 14.41 4.70
N LEU A 70 -12.68 14.12 5.38
CA LEU A 70 -12.28 12.76 5.74
C LEU A 70 -13.33 12.07 6.63
N ARG A 71 -13.88 12.80 7.62
CA ARG A 71 -14.93 12.28 8.49
C ARG A 71 -16.19 11.88 7.72
N HIS A 72 -16.50 12.55 6.63
CA HIS A 72 -17.63 12.21 5.75
C HIS A 72 -17.29 11.06 4.81
N GLU A 73 -16.14 11.12 4.14
CA GLU A 73 -15.78 10.25 3.01
C GLU A 73 -15.28 8.86 3.44
N LEU A 74 -14.45 8.79 4.50
CA LEU A 74 -13.82 7.53 4.91
C LEU A 74 -14.82 6.44 5.33
N PRO A 75 -15.88 6.73 6.12
CA PRO A 75 -16.88 5.71 6.46
C PRO A 75 -17.55 5.10 5.22
N ILE A 76 -17.79 5.91 4.18
CA ILE A 76 -18.39 5.46 2.93
C ILE A 76 -17.46 4.49 2.21
N ARG A 77 -16.19 4.85 2.07
CA ARG A 77 -15.17 4.03 1.41
C ARG A 77 -14.95 2.71 2.13
N LEU A 78 -14.81 2.76 3.45
CA LEU A 78 -14.60 1.57 4.28
C LEU A 78 -15.82 0.64 4.25
N ALA A 79 -17.04 1.18 4.40
CA ALA A 79 -18.27 0.40 4.37
C ALA A 79 -18.51 -0.30 3.03
N ARG A 80 -18.16 0.35 1.90
CA ARG A 80 -18.24 -0.28 0.57
C ARG A 80 -17.35 -1.52 0.49
N ARG A 81 -16.12 -1.44 0.97
CA ARG A 81 -15.21 -2.60 0.98
C ARG A 81 -15.77 -3.76 1.82
N VAL A 82 -16.40 -3.45 2.96
CA VAL A 82 -17.07 -4.48 3.77
C VAL A 82 -18.19 -5.18 2.99
N VAL A 83 -19.08 -4.40 2.37
CA VAL A 83 -20.20 -4.96 1.61
C VAL A 83 -19.75 -5.76 0.38
N GLU A 84 -18.66 -5.35 -0.26
CA GLU A 84 -18.08 -6.08 -1.39
C GLU A 84 -17.40 -7.38 -0.96
N LEU A 85 -16.66 -7.36 0.16
CA LEU A 85 -16.09 -8.58 0.76
C LEU A 85 -17.19 -9.62 1.06
N ASP A 86 -18.32 -9.18 1.59
CA ASP A 86 -19.45 -10.06 1.94
C ASP A 86 -20.11 -10.75 0.71
N ARG A 87 -19.86 -10.24 -0.49
CA ARG A 87 -20.45 -10.77 -1.74
C ARG A 87 -19.57 -11.81 -2.44
N LEU A 88 -18.34 -11.97 -2.04
CA LEU A 88 -17.42 -12.89 -2.71
C LEU A 88 -17.65 -14.34 -2.26
N PRO A 89 -17.96 -15.24 -3.20
CA PRO A 89 -18.09 -16.65 -2.86
C PRO A 89 -16.76 -17.20 -2.31
N ALA A 90 -16.85 -18.07 -1.32
CA ALA A 90 -15.73 -18.73 -0.65
C ALA A 90 -14.72 -17.79 0.03
N LEU A 91 -14.23 -16.74 -0.63
CA LEU A 91 -13.21 -15.84 -0.08
C LEU A 91 -13.67 -15.15 1.21
N HIS A 92 -14.93 -14.74 1.33
CA HIS A 92 -15.48 -14.11 2.54
C HIS A 92 -15.51 -15.05 3.75
N GLU A 93 -15.42 -16.37 3.54
CA GLU A 93 -15.41 -17.36 4.62
C GLU A 93 -14.02 -17.55 5.25
N MET A 94 -12.97 -17.12 4.56
CA MET A 94 -11.59 -17.28 5.02
C MET A 94 -11.35 -16.49 6.32
N PRO A 95 -10.71 -17.10 7.34
CA PRO A 95 -10.45 -16.46 8.63
C PRO A 95 -9.73 -15.12 8.50
N SER A 96 -8.71 -15.04 7.64
CA SER A 96 -7.93 -13.82 7.42
C SER A 96 -8.76 -12.72 6.75
N VAL A 97 -9.65 -13.08 5.83
CA VAL A 97 -10.56 -12.14 5.17
C VAL A 97 -11.61 -11.59 6.14
N LYS A 98 -12.16 -12.46 7.01
CA LYS A 98 -13.06 -12.04 8.10
C LYS A 98 -12.40 -11.03 9.03
N LYS A 99 -11.12 -11.21 9.35
CA LYS A 99 -10.35 -10.27 10.17
C LYS A 99 -10.20 -8.90 9.51
N VAL A 100 -9.88 -8.86 8.21
CA VAL A 100 -9.81 -7.62 7.44
C VAL A 100 -11.18 -6.94 7.39
N ARG A 101 -12.24 -7.69 7.11
CA ARG A 101 -13.62 -7.20 7.14
C ARG A 101 -13.97 -6.53 8.48
N GLU A 102 -13.61 -7.16 9.59
CA GLU A 102 -13.85 -6.61 10.93
C GLU A 102 -13.09 -5.30 11.14
N TRP A 103 -11.83 -5.19 10.72
CA TRP A 103 -11.04 -3.97 10.82
C TRP A 103 -11.69 -2.81 10.04
N TYR A 104 -12.17 -3.08 8.82
CA TYR A 104 -12.82 -2.08 7.98
C TYR A 104 -14.17 -1.65 8.57
N ALA A 105 -15.00 -2.60 9.00
CA ALA A 105 -16.28 -2.35 9.63
C ALA A 105 -16.14 -1.50 10.90
N ARG A 106 -15.22 -1.90 11.78
CA ARG A 106 -14.92 -1.19 13.01
C ARG A 106 -14.45 0.24 12.74
N SER A 107 -13.51 0.42 11.81
CA SER A 107 -12.97 1.74 11.47
C SER A 107 -14.05 2.66 10.88
N ALA A 108 -14.94 2.14 10.02
CA ALA A 108 -16.05 2.91 9.46
C ALA A 108 -16.98 3.45 10.57
N LEU A 109 -17.32 2.61 11.53
CA LEU A 109 -18.20 3.00 12.65
C LEU A 109 -17.52 3.96 13.62
N GLU A 110 -16.26 3.72 13.98
CA GLU A 110 -15.49 4.62 14.86
C GLU A 110 -15.41 6.04 14.28
N ILE A 111 -15.16 6.19 12.95
CA ILE A 111 -15.12 7.49 12.29
C ILE A 111 -16.52 8.12 12.23
N GLN A 112 -17.56 7.32 11.97
CA GLN A 112 -18.94 7.81 11.92
C GLN A 112 -19.41 8.34 13.27
N GLU A 113 -19.02 7.68 14.38
CA GLU A 113 -19.36 8.07 15.75
C GLU A 113 -18.49 9.21 16.30
N ALA A 114 -17.33 9.48 15.68
CA ALA A 114 -16.42 10.52 16.10
C ALA A 114 -17.10 11.91 16.05
N PRO A 115 -16.86 12.80 17.02
CA PRO A 115 -17.30 14.19 16.95
C PRO A 115 -16.85 14.87 15.66
N LYS A 116 -17.67 15.79 15.16
CA LYS A 116 -17.27 16.60 13.99
C LYS A 116 -16.10 17.49 14.38
N PRO A 117 -14.98 17.48 13.62
CA PRO A 117 -13.90 18.43 13.81
C PRO A 117 -14.41 19.87 13.63
N ALA A 118 -14.42 20.67 14.70
CA ALA A 118 -14.94 22.04 14.70
C ALA A 118 -13.93 23.05 15.26
N ASP A 119 -12.94 22.58 15.99
CA ASP A 119 -11.86 23.34 16.58
C ASP A 119 -10.56 22.52 16.68
N ALA A 120 -9.46 23.15 17.08
CA ALA A 120 -8.16 22.50 17.19
C ALA A 120 -8.14 21.30 18.17
N THR A 121 -9.05 21.25 19.15
CA THR A 121 -9.11 20.15 20.13
C THR A 121 -9.80 18.94 19.51
N THR A 122 -10.93 19.14 18.87
CA THR A 122 -11.69 18.08 18.19
C THR A 122 -10.95 17.58 16.94
N GLU A 123 -10.22 18.46 16.25
CA GLU A 123 -9.34 18.09 15.13
C GLU A 123 -8.22 17.15 15.59
N ARG A 124 -7.49 17.50 16.66
CA ARG A 124 -6.44 16.63 17.22
C ARG A 124 -6.97 15.27 17.67
N ALA A 125 -8.15 15.24 18.29
CA ALA A 125 -8.77 13.99 18.68
C ALA A 125 -9.13 13.12 17.45
N PHE A 126 -9.60 13.74 16.38
CA PHE A 126 -9.90 13.07 15.12
C PHE A 126 -8.63 12.55 14.42
N ALA A 127 -7.57 13.35 14.39
CA ALA A 127 -6.27 12.92 13.86
C ALA A 127 -5.73 11.68 14.60
N LYS A 128 -5.80 11.69 15.94
CA LYS A 128 -5.39 10.53 16.76
C LYS A 128 -6.21 9.27 16.47
N LEU A 129 -7.49 9.43 16.20
CA LEU A 129 -8.33 8.31 15.73
C LEU A 129 -7.84 7.79 14.38
N LEU A 130 -7.53 8.68 13.42
CA LEU A 130 -7.04 8.28 12.10
C LEU A 130 -5.66 7.63 12.15
N GLU A 131 -4.74 8.09 13.02
CA GLU A 131 -3.47 7.39 13.27
C GLU A 131 -3.71 5.95 13.72
N THR A 132 -4.58 5.75 14.72
CA THR A 132 -4.92 4.40 15.22
C THR A 132 -5.52 3.52 14.12
N ILE A 133 -6.35 4.08 13.25
CA ILE A 133 -6.92 3.36 12.11
C ILE A 133 -5.85 3.06 11.06
N TYR A 134 -4.97 4.00 10.77
CA TYR A 134 -3.87 3.85 9.82
C TYR A 134 -2.92 2.72 10.23
N GLU A 135 -2.56 2.65 11.51
CA GLU A 135 -1.78 1.56 12.10
C GLU A 135 -2.53 0.22 12.07
N ARG A 136 -3.82 0.20 12.45
CA ARG A 136 -4.66 -1.01 12.40
C ARG A 136 -4.71 -1.60 10.99
N HIS A 137 -4.74 -0.76 9.98
CA HIS A 137 -4.79 -1.17 8.57
C HIS A 137 -3.41 -1.45 7.96
N ALA A 138 -2.32 -1.31 8.70
CA ALA A 138 -0.97 -1.61 8.21
C ALA A 138 -0.88 -3.07 7.71
N GLY A 139 -1.37 -4.03 8.48
CA GLY A 139 -1.32 -5.46 8.15
C GLY A 139 -2.35 -5.96 7.13
N VAL A 140 -3.18 -5.10 6.54
CA VAL A 140 -4.27 -5.52 5.63
C VAL A 140 -3.75 -6.24 4.39
N LEU A 141 -2.67 -5.75 3.78
CA LEU A 141 -2.08 -6.36 2.58
C LEU A 141 -1.68 -7.82 2.84
N TYR A 142 -0.91 -8.01 3.90
CA TYR A 142 -0.44 -9.32 4.32
C TYR A 142 -1.60 -10.26 4.71
N THR A 143 -2.57 -9.75 5.47
CA THR A 143 -3.71 -10.55 5.95
C THR A 143 -4.63 -10.96 4.79
N MET A 144 -4.82 -10.09 3.78
CA MET A 144 -5.57 -10.45 2.56
C MET A 144 -4.81 -11.47 1.71
N ALA A 145 -3.47 -11.34 1.61
CA ALA A 145 -2.64 -12.34 0.93
C ALA A 145 -2.75 -13.71 1.61
N HIS A 146 -2.76 -13.73 2.95
CA HIS A 146 -3.01 -14.96 3.71
C HIS A 146 -4.40 -15.54 3.44
N GLY A 147 -5.43 -14.68 3.36
CA GLY A 147 -6.79 -15.12 3.00
C GLY A 147 -6.88 -15.74 1.60
N ALA A 148 -6.12 -15.24 0.64
CA ALA A 148 -6.03 -15.85 -0.70
C ALA A 148 -5.27 -17.18 -0.67
N TYR A 149 -4.24 -17.31 0.16
CA TYR A 149 -3.56 -18.57 0.41
C TYR A 149 -4.52 -19.60 1.07
N GLU A 150 -5.27 -19.19 2.10
CA GLU A 150 -6.30 -20.02 2.74
C GLU A 150 -7.35 -20.51 1.72
N LEU A 151 -7.79 -19.63 0.83
CA LEU A 151 -8.74 -19.99 -0.24
C LEU A 151 -8.17 -21.09 -1.16
N ARG A 152 -6.93 -20.90 -1.61
CA ARG A 152 -6.27 -21.85 -2.50
C ARG A 152 -6.08 -23.22 -1.85
N GLU A 153 -5.68 -23.25 -0.58
CA GLU A 153 -5.49 -24.51 0.17
C GLU A 153 -6.82 -25.21 0.44
N ASN A 154 -7.86 -24.47 0.81
CA ASN A 154 -9.17 -25.06 1.13
C ASN A 154 -9.94 -25.59 -0.10
N TYR A 155 -9.66 -25.05 -1.28
CA TYR A 155 -10.38 -25.37 -2.52
C TYR A 155 -9.45 -25.91 -3.63
N GLU A 156 -8.27 -26.41 -3.27
CA GLU A 156 -7.32 -27.08 -4.17
C GLU A 156 -7.02 -26.28 -5.47
N GLY A 157 -6.96 -24.97 -5.38
CA GLY A 157 -6.68 -24.09 -6.53
C GLY A 157 -7.89 -23.80 -7.44
N ALA A 158 -9.09 -24.28 -7.11
CA ALA A 158 -10.29 -24.11 -7.95
C ALA A 158 -10.61 -22.65 -8.35
N PHE A 159 -10.10 -21.67 -7.62
CA PHE A 159 -10.33 -20.24 -7.85
C PHE A 159 -9.12 -19.47 -8.41
N GLU A 160 -8.04 -20.18 -8.80
CA GLU A 160 -6.81 -19.49 -9.25
C GLU A 160 -7.04 -18.60 -10.48
N ASP A 161 -7.92 -18.99 -11.39
CA ASP A 161 -8.25 -18.25 -12.61
C ASP A 161 -9.62 -17.55 -12.53
N ASP A 162 -10.23 -17.42 -11.33
CA ASP A 162 -11.54 -16.77 -11.18
C ASP A 162 -11.43 -15.26 -11.39
N ALA A 163 -11.93 -14.80 -12.55
CA ALA A 163 -11.90 -13.40 -12.93
C ALA A 163 -12.64 -12.48 -11.96
N SER A 164 -13.65 -12.97 -11.25
CA SER A 164 -14.42 -12.18 -10.28
C SER A 164 -13.58 -11.88 -9.03
N ILE A 165 -12.81 -12.84 -8.55
CA ILE A 165 -11.89 -12.69 -7.42
C ILE A 165 -10.74 -11.74 -7.80
N HIS A 166 -10.15 -11.92 -8.99
CA HIS A 166 -9.08 -11.02 -9.45
C HIS A 166 -9.55 -9.58 -9.61
N SER A 167 -10.70 -9.36 -10.25
CA SER A 167 -11.29 -8.03 -10.42
C SER A 167 -11.60 -7.37 -9.07
N PHE A 168 -12.12 -8.16 -8.13
CA PHE A 168 -12.35 -7.67 -6.78
C PHE A 168 -11.04 -7.27 -6.08
N LEU A 169 -10.02 -8.14 -6.10
CA LEU A 169 -8.73 -7.86 -5.45
C LEU A 169 -8.07 -6.61 -6.05
N ASP A 170 -8.11 -6.42 -7.37
CA ASP A 170 -7.66 -5.18 -8.03
C ASP A 170 -8.41 -3.95 -7.48
N SER A 171 -9.75 -4.01 -7.42
CA SER A 171 -10.58 -2.95 -6.88
C SER A 171 -10.31 -2.69 -5.39
N PHE A 172 -10.17 -3.75 -4.61
CA PHE A 172 -9.90 -3.69 -3.17
C PHE A 172 -8.55 -3.01 -2.89
N TYR A 173 -7.47 -3.44 -3.56
CA TYR A 173 -6.15 -2.86 -3.34
C TYR A 173 -6.04 -1.43 -3.86
N THR A 174 -6.64 -1.12 -5.00
CA THR A 174 -6.73 0.27 -5.50
C THR A 174 -7.46 1.17 -4.49
N SER A 175 -8.57 0.70 -3.93
CA SER A 175 -9.31 1.45 -2.90
C SER A 175 -8.49 1.58 -1.61
N ARG A 176 -7.78 0.53 -1.19
CA ARG A 176 -6.87 0.58 -0.03
C ARG A 176 -5.79 1.63 -0.22
N ILE A 177 -5.15 1.68 -1.39
CA ILE A 177 -4.16 2.71 -1.72
C ILE A 177 -4.78 4.10 -1.54
N GLY A 178 -5.97 4.34 -2.11
CA GLY A 178 -6.66 5.62 -1.98
C GLY A 178 -7.02 5.99 -0.54
N ILE A 179 -7.52 5.05 0.26
CA ILE A 179 -7.83 5.28 1.68
C ILE A 179 -6.56 5.65 2.45
N ARG A 180 -5.46 4.91 2.25
CA ARG A 180 -4.19 5.20 2.91
C ARG A 180 -3.60 6.55 2.47
N MET A 181 -3.73 6.87 1.18
CA MET A 181 -3.27 8.17 0.65
C MET A 181 -3.97 9.35 1.31
N ILE A 182 -5.29 9.36 1.37
CA ILE A 182 -6.02 10.51 1.95
C ILE A 182 -5.82 10.63 3.46
N ILE A 183 -5.71 9.50 4.18
CA ILE A 183 -5.39 9.53 5.63
C ILE A 183 -3.94 9.97 5.83
N GLY A 184 -3.00 9.33 5.15
CA GLY A 184 -1.57 9.62 5.29
C GLY A 184 -1.23 11.06 4.90
N GLN A 185 -1.81 11.58 3.82
CA GLN A 185 -1.63 12.97 3.41
C GLN A 185 -2.10 13.95 4.50
N TYR A 186 -3.28 13.72 5.07
CA TYR A 186 -3.78 14.55 6.16
C TYR A 186 -2.87 14.49 7.40
N LEU A 187 -2.42 13.30 7.78
CA LEU A 187 -1.54 13.13 8.93
C LEU A 187 -0.17 13.80 8.68
N ALA A 188 0.39 13.64 7.48
CA ALA A 188 1.67 14.23 7.11
C ALA A 188 1.63 15.76 7.04
N LEU A 189 0.50 16.36 6.61
CA LEU A 189 0.34 17.82 6.60
C LEU A 189 0.28 18.45 8.00
N ARG A 190 0.07 17.68 9.05
CA ARG A 190 0.09 18.14 10.46
C ARG A 190 1.50 18.23 11.04
N GLU A 191 2.43 17.51 10.44
CA GLU A 191 3.83 17.53 10.84
C GLU A 191 4.58 18.66 10.11
N PRO A 192 5.69 19.16 10.66
CA PRO A 192 6.57 20.05 9.92
C PRO A 192 7.02 19.41 8.60
N ALA A 193 7.07 20.19 7.53
CA ALA A 193 7.50 19.70 6.23
C ALA A 193 8.95 19.15 6.31
N HIS A 194 9.15 17.93 5.83
CA HIS A 194 10.47 17.29 5.75
C HIS A 194 11.24 17.73 4.50
N GLY A 195 11.58 19.02 4.39
CA GLY A 195 12.25 19.62 3.24
C GLY A 195 11.36 20.59 2.47
N GLU A 196 12.00 21.33 1.55
CA GLU A 196 11.31 22.37 0.75
C GLU A 196 10.38 21.77 -0.30
N ASP A 197 10.69 20.56 -0.78
CA ASP A 197 9.95 19.84 -1.80
C ASP A 197 8.83 18.95 -1.28
N ALA A 198 8.70 18.82 0.05
CA ALA A 198 7.70 17.94 0.67
C ALA A 198 6.35 18.65 0.82
N VAL A 199 5.29 18.01 0.32
CA VAL A 199 3.89 18.44 0.44
C VAL A 199 3.08 17.29 1.05
N GLY A 200 3.22 17.09 2.37
CA GLY A 200 2.70 15.91 3.06
C GLY A 200 3.42 14.64 2.60
N LEU A 201 2.69 13.66 2.02
CA LEU A 201 3.28 12.44 1.43
C LEU A 201 3.87 12.63 0.04
N LEU A 202 3.55 13.74 -0.61
CA LEU A 202 4.05 14.05 -1.95
C LEU A 202 5.39 14.77 -1.86
N SER A 203 6.25 14.53 -2.84
CA SER A 203 7.44 15.34 -3.09
C SER A 203 7.40 15.85 -4.53
N THR A 204 7.77 17.11 -4.71
CA THR A 204 7.87 17.75 -6.03
C THR A 204 9.17 17.40 -6.76
N ALA A 205 10.14 16.84 -6.02
CA ALA A 205 11.47 16.49 -6.53
C ALA A 205 11.90 15.11 -6.00
N VAL A 206 11.28 14.07 -6.54
CA VAL A 206 11.65 12.66 -6.27
C VAL A 206 12.76 12.26 -7.23
N ALA A 207 13.94 11.97 -6.72
CA ALA A 207 15.08 11.46 -7.48
C ALA A 207 14.99 9.92 -7.64
N PRO A 208 14.56 9.38 -8.80
CA PRO A 208 14.32 7.94 -8.96
C PRO A 208 15.59 7.10 -8.84
N ALA A 209 16.74 7.62 -9.23
CA ALA A 209 18.03 6.94 -9.08
C ALA A 209 18.34 6.70 -7.59
N ARG A 210 18.13 7.71 -6.74
CA ARG A 210 18.38 7.60 -5.30
C ARG A 210 17.42 6.62 -4.62
N ILE A 211 16.15 6.63 -5.01
CA ILE A 211 15.19 5.63 -4.52
C ILE A 211 15.58 4.21 -4.97
N ALA A 212 16.10 4.07 -6.19
CA ALA A 212 16.60 2.79 -6.67
C ALA A 212 17.82 2.29 -5.87
N GLU A 213 18.74 3.18 -5.46
CA GLU A 213 19.87 2.86 -4.57
C GLU A 213 19.39 2.34 -3.22
N ASP A 214 18.46 3.05 -2.58
CA ASP A 214 17.89 2.67 -1.29
C ASP A 214 17.14 1.33 -1.36
N ALA A 215 16.35 1.14 -2.42
CA ALA A 215 15.63 -0.11 -2.67
C ALA A 215 16.59 -1.28 -2.97
N ALA A 216 17.67 -1.03 -3.71
CA ALA A 216 18.70 -2.01 -4.01
C ALA A 216 19.43 -2.47 -2.74
N LEU A 217 19.76 -1.54 -1.85
CA LEU A 217 20.39 -1.86 -0.57
C LEU A 217 19.51 -2.79 0.27
N GLN A 218 18.22 -2.49 0.37
CA GLN A 218 17.28 -3.32 1.13
C GLN A 218 17.03 -4.68 0.45
N ALA A 219 16.86 -4.72 -0.87
CA ALA A 219 16.67 -5.96 -1.62
C ALA A 219 17.91 -6.87 -1.50
N ARG A 220 19.12 -6.30 -1.59
CA ARG A 220 20.39 -6.99 -1.40
C ARG A 220 20.46 -7.68 -0.03
N HIS A 221 20.16 -6.95 1.03
CA HIS A 221 20.14 -7.51 2.38
C HIS A 221 19.18 -8.70 2.53
N LEU A 222 17.99 -8.61 1.94
CA LEU A 222 17.04 -9.71 1.95
C LEU A 222 17.53 -10.91 1.12
N CYS A 223 18.18 -10.65 -0.01
CA CYS A 223 18.76 -11.66 -0.90
C CYS A 223 19.92 -12.41 -0.23
N GLU A 224 20.86 -11.68 0.40
CA GLU A 224 21.99 -12.25 1.15
C GLU A 224 21.51 -13.15 2.30
N ARG A 225 20.46 -12.75 3.00
CA ARG A 225 19.86 -13.59 4.07
C ARG A 225 19.26 -14.89 3.54
N GLN A 226 18.76 -14.93 2.32
CA GLN A 226 18.10 -16.11 1.75
C GLN A 226 19.06 -17.01 0.99
N PHE A 227 19.98 -16.45 0.20
CA PHE A 227 20.87 -17.16 -0.70
C PHE A 227 22.33 -17.18 -0.26
N GLY A 228 22.71 -16.37 0.76
CA GLY A 228 24.11 -16.18 1.16
C GLY A 228 24.90 -15.26 0.24
N VAL A 229 24.34 -14.88 -0.90
CA VAL A 229 24.95 -14.01 -1.92
C VAL A 229 23.85 -13.10 -2.52
N ALA A 230 24.23 -11.95 -3.05
CA ALA A 230 23.34 -11.10 -3.82
C ALA A 230 24.05 -10.50 -5.03
N PRO A 231 23.37 -10.33 -6.17
CA PRO A 231 23.93 -9.68 -7.35
C PRO A 231 24.17 -8.19 -7.09
N ASP A 232 25.15 -7.62 -7.78
CA ASP A 232 25.33 -6.17 -7.82
C ASP A 232 24.17 -5.50 -8.57
N VAL A 233 23.90 -4.22 -8.22
CA VAL A 233 22.93 -3.39 -8.94
C VAL A 233 23.66 -2.22 -9.61
N LYS A 234 23.44 -2.07 -10.92
CA LYS A 234 23.98 -0.95 -11.70
C LYS A 234 22.84 0.00 -12.04
N ILE A 235 22.98 1.26 -11.62
CA ILE A 235 22.02 2.33 -11.91
C ILE A 235 22.62 3.22 -12.96
N GLU A 236 21.94 3.37 -14.09
CA GLU A 236 22.44 4.01 -15.30
C GLU A 236 21.41 4.99 -15.89
N GLY A 237 21.83 5.87 -16.80
CA GLY A 237 20.98 6.82 -17.52
C GLY A 237 20.88 8.17 -16.85
N ARG A 238 19.70 8.77 -16.81
CA ARG A 238 19.44 10.11 -16.26
C ARG A 238 19.33 10.07 -14.74
N THR A 239 20.46 9.87 -14.06
CA THR A 239 20.52 9.80 -12.58
C THR A 239 20.30 11.15 -11.90
N ASP A 240 20.34 12.23 -12.66
CA ASP A 240 20.08 13.62 -12.25
C ASP A 240 18.60 14.04 -12.32
N LEU A 241 17.72 13.13 -12.75
CA LEU A 241 16.29 13.39 -12.97
C LEU A 241 15.51 13.48 -11.66
N ASP A 242 14.58 14.44 -11.62
CA ASP A 242 13.57 14.60 -10.58
C ASP A 242 12.16 14.64 -11.18
N PHE A 243 11.15 14.17 -10.43
CA PHE A 243 9.75 14.28 -10.83
C PHE A 243 8.80 14.32 -9.62
N GLU A 244 7.57 14.83 -9.80
CA GLU A 244 6.57 14.89 -8.73
C GLU A 244 5.93 13.50 -8.52
N TYR A 245 6.12 12.94 -7.34
CA TYR A 245 5.56 11.61 -7.00
C TYR A 245 5.46 11.39 -5.48
N VAL A 246 5.03 10.19 -5.06
CA VAL A 246 5.08 9.72 -3.67
C VAL A 246 6.32 8.83 -3.50
N PRO A 247 7.35 9.27 -2.75
CA PRO A 247 8.62 8.53 -2.61
C PRO A 247 8.42 7.09 -2.14
N ASP A 248 7.60 6.86 -1.12
CA ASP A 248 7.33 5.52 -0.56
C ASP A 248 6.72 4.56 -1.58
N HIS A 249 5.91 5.07 -2.51
CA HIS A 249 5.31 4.22 -3.55
C HIS A 249 6.33 3.85 -4.64
N ALA A 250 7.18 4.80 -5.05
CA ALA A 250 8.28 4.51 -5.96
C ALA A 250 9.26 3.51 -5.35
N PHE A 251 9.60 3.70 -4.07
CA PHE A 251 10.43 2.79 -3.30
C PHE A 251 9.83 1.37 -3.26
N TYR A 252 8.54 1.24 -2.93
CA TYR A 252 7.88 -0.06 -2.89
C TYR A 252 7.93 -0.78 -4.24
N ILE A 253 7.60 -0.07 -5.33
CA ILE A 253 7.61 -0.66 -6.68
C ILE A 253 9.03 -1.15 -7.03
N LEU A 254 10.04 -0.30 -6.83
CA LEU A 254 11.43 -0.65 -7.13
C LEU A 254 11.95 -1.78 -6.26
N LEU A 255 11.61 -1.77 -4.96
CA LEU A 255 11.98 -2.85 -4.03
C LEU A 255 11.42 -4.20 -4.49
N GLU A 256 10.14 -4.26 -4.86
CA GLU A 256 9.51 -5.52 -5.32
C GLU A 256 10.09 -6.01 -6.65
N LEU A 257 10.39 -5.10 -7.59
CA LEU A 257 11.05 -5.45 -8.84
C LEU A 257 12.47 -5.97 -8.60
N LEU A 258 13.26 -5.27 -7.79
CA LEU A 258 14.64 -5.66 -7.47
C LEU A 258 14.70 -6.99 -6.71
N LYS A 259 13.81 -7.23 -5.77
CA LYS A 259 13.68 -8.53 -5.07
C LYS A 259 13.46 -9.67 -6.06
N ASN A 260 12.55 -9.48 -7.02
CA ASN A 260 12.25 -10.49 -8.04
C ASN A 260 13.46 -10.73 -8.96
N SER A 261 14.10 -9.67 -9.44
CA SER A 261 15.27 -9.74 -10.32
C SER A 261 16.49 -10.36 -9.62
N MET A 262 16.78 -9.97 -8.38
CA MET A 262 17.89 -10.57 -7.61
C MET A 262 17.65 -12.04 -7.32
N ARG A 263 16.42 -12.42 -6.98
CA ARG A 263 16.05 -13.82 -6.80
C ARG A 263 16.29 -14.61 -8.08
N ALA A 264 15.80 -14.12 -9.21
CA ALA A 264 15.95 -14.77 -10.50
C ALA A 264 17.43 -14.94 -10.89
N SER A 265 18.27 -13.91 -10.65
CA SER A 265 19.72 -13.99 -10.89
C SER A 265 20.40 -15.04 -10.00
N CYS A 266 20.07 -15.11 -8.71
CA CYS A 266 20.63 -16.11 -7.80
C CYS A 266 20.15 -17.53 -8.11
N GLU A 267 18.90 -17.71 -8.54
CA GLU A 267 18.37 -19.03 -8.94
C GLU A 267 19.02 -19.53 -10.25
N ALA A 268 19.36 -18.59 -11.15
CA ALA A 268 20.03 -18.94 -12.43
C ALA A 268 21.53 -19.20 -12.26
N SER A 269 22.22 -18.48 -11.39
CA SER A 269 23.67 -18.61 -11.13
C SER A 269 23.97 -18.43 -9.63
N PRO A 270 23.88 -19.51 -8.83
CA PRO A 270 24.01 -19.41 -7.37
C PRO A 270 25.39 -18.97 -6.86
N GLU A 271 26.46 -19.27 -7.60
CA GLU A 271 27.84 -18.95 -7.20
C GLU A 271 28.26 -17.52 -7.59
N ASP A 272 27.80 -17.07 -8.78
CA ASP A 272 28.16 -15.74 -9.33
C ASP A 272 26.91 -15.15 -10.04
N PRO A 273 25.95 -14.60 -9.26
CA PRO A 273 24.73 -14.07 -9.83
C PRO A 273 24.99 -12.83 -10.68
N PRO A 274 24.51 -12.78 -11.94
CA PRO A 274 24.71 -11.65 -12.82
C PRO A 274 24.04 -10.39 -12.27
N ALA A 275 24.68 -9.24 -12.52
CA ALA A 275 24.23 -7.94 -12.02
C ALA A 275 22.84 -7.56 -12.55
N VAL A 276 22.00 -6.98 -11.67
CA VAL A 276 20.73 -6.37 -12.03
C VAL A 276 20.98 -4.94 -12.50
N ARG A 277 20.29 -4.52 -13.56
CA ARG A 277 20.44 -3.17 -14.13
C ARG A 277 19.16 -2.38 -13.95
N VAL A 278 19.28 -1.15 -13.45
CA VAL A 278 18.21 -0.16 -13.36
C VAL A 278 18.57 0.99 -14.27
N VAL A 279 17.75 1.27 -15.28
CA VAL A 279 17.94 2.39 -16.19
C VAL A 279 16.87 3.43 -15.90
N VAL A 280 17.30 4.67 -15.64
CA VAL A 280 16.45 5.85 -15.51
C VAL A 280 16.51 6.61 -16.85
N ALA A 281 15.36 6.87 -17.43
CA ALA A 281 15.26 7.59 -18.70
C ALA A 281 14.10 8.59 -18.67
N ASP A 282 14.19 9.61 -19.48
CA ASP A 282 13.13 10.57 -19.79
C ASP A 282 12.85 10.60 -21.29
N GLY A 283 11.70 11.13 -21.69
CA GLY A 283 11.39 11.44 -23.09
C GLY A 283 12.16 12.68 -23.58
N GLU A 284 12.27 12.86 -24.91
CA GLU A 284 12.96 14.00 -25.52
C GLU A 284 12.41 15.35 -25.04
N ALA A 285 11.13 15.44 -24.74
CA ALA A 285 10.43 16.62 -24.23
C ALA A 285 10.28 16.67 -22.70
N ASN A 286 10.93 15.74 -21.96
CA ASN A 286 10.80 15.57 -20.51
C ASN A 286 9.34 15.36 -20.05
N GLU A 287 8.54 14.67 -20.88
CA GLU A 287 7.12 14.44 -20.61
C GLU A 287 6.89 13.19 -19.75
N ASP A 288 7.71 12.14 -19.95
CA ASP A 288 7.57 10.85 -19.26
C ASP A 288 8.88 10.42 -18.60
N VAL A 289 8.78 9.92 -17.37
CA VAL A 289 9.87 9.25 -16.66
C VAL A 289 9.72 7.75 -16.79
N ALA A 290 10.73 7.08 -17.29
CA ALA A 290 10.78 5.64 -17.45
C ALA A 290 11.85 5.02 -16.56
N LEU A 291 11.45 3.97 -15.81
CA LEU A 291 12.35 3.16 -15.00
C LEU A 291 12.33 1.72 -15.53
N LYS A 292 13.48 1.21 -15.94
CA LYS A 292 13.61 -0.17 -16.43
C LYS A 292 14.51 -0.97 -15.49
N VAL A 293 13.97 -2.05 -14.93
CA VAL A 293 14.72 -3.06 -14.15
C VAL A 293 14.94 -4.27 -15.06
N SER A 294 16.17 -4.73 -15.18
CA SER A 294 16.56 -5.86 -16.06
C SER A 294 17.49 -6.80 -15.31
N ASP A 295 17.26 -8.09 -15.46
CA ASP A 295 18.08 -9.19 -14.94
C ASP A 295 18.42 -10.21 -16.03
N GLU A 296 19.31 -11.13 -15.71
CA GLU A 296 19.70 -12.26 -16.56
C GLU A 296 19.26 -13.61 -15.95
N GLY A 297 18.18 -13.60 -15.13
CA GLY A 297 17.65 -14.75 -14.39
C GLY A 297 16.84 -15.74 -15.24
N GLY A 298 16.90 -15.66 -16.57
CA GLY A 298 16.20 -16.60 -17.47
C GLY A 298 14.83 -16.14 -17.92
N GLY A 299 14.28 -15.06 -17.34
CA GLY A 299 13.03 -14.42 -17.76
C GLY A 299 11.78 -15.15 -17.27
N ILE A 300 10.62 -14.76 -17.80
CA ILE A 300 9.30 -15.30 -17.48
C ILE A 300 8.78 -16.06 -18.71
N ALA A 301 8.37 -17.31 -18.51
CA ALA A 301 7.81 -18.11 -19.60
C ALA A 301 6.59 -17.40 -20.22
N ARG A 302 6.45 -17.47 -21.55
CA ARG A 302 5.37 -16.80 -22.29
C ARG A 302 3.97 -17.21 -21.81
N SER A 303 3.82 -18.46 -21.39
CA SER A 303 2.59 -18.97 -20.75
C SER A 303 2.22 -18.25 -19.47
N ASP A 304 3.22 -17.75 -18.72
CA ASP A 304 3.05 -17.16 -17.41
C ASP A 304 2.96 -15.63 -17.40
N LEU A 305 3.26 -14.98 -18.56
CA LEU A 305 3.22 -13.50 -18.66
C LEU A 305 1.90 -12.86 -18.26
N ARG A 306 0.78 -13.56 -18.42
CA ARG A 306 -0.52 -13.10 -17.93
C ARG A 306 -0.72 -13.39 -16.46
N ARG A 307 -0.23 -14.54 -15.99
CA ARG A 307 -0.43 -15.04 -14.62
C ARG A 307 0.40 -14.30 -13.58
N VAL A 308 1.56 -13.74 -13.93
CA VAL A 308 2.39 -12.97 -13.00
C VAL A 308 1.70 -11.73 -12.44
N TRP A 309 0.60 -11.29 -13.05
CA TRP A 309 -0.24 -10.19 -12.59
C TRP A 309 -1.41 -10.64 -11.70
N SER A 310 -1.54 -11.95 -11.47
CA SER A 310 -2.58 -12.53 -10.61
C SER A 310 -2.15 -12.51 -9.15
N TYR A 311 -3.10 -12.20 -8.25
CA TYR A 311 -2.91 -12.22 -6.80
C TYR A 311 -2.86 -13.64 -6.22
N LEU A 312 -3.23 -14.65 -6.99
CA LEU A 312 -3.26 -16.05 -6.56
C LEU A 312 -2.09 -16.85 -7.15
N TYR A 313 -1.31 -16.25 -8.05
CA TYR A 313 -0.20 -16.91 -8.73
C TYR A 313 1.13 -16.63 -8.03
N THR A 314 1.89 -17.69 -7.80
CA THR A 314 3.27 -17.61 -7.31
C THR A 314 4.05 -18.84 -7.77
N THR A 315 5.33 -18.66 -8.08
CA THR A 315 6.29 -19.73 -8.36
C THR A 315 6.95 -20.29 -7.11
N ALA A 316 6.70 -19.68 -5.94
CA ALA A 316 7.27 -20.14 -4.68
C ALA A 316 6.60 -21.44 -4.21
N SER A 317 7.39 -22.35 -3.64
CA SER A 317 6.87 -23.60 -3.07
C SER A 317 5.90 -23.31 -1.89
N ARG A 318 5.00 -24.26 -1.63
CA ARG A 318 4.05 -24.16 -0.50
C ARG A 318 4.75 -23.95 0.83
N ASP A 319 5.89 -24.59 1.06
CA ASP A 319 6.68 -24.43 2.29
C ASP A 319 7.24 -23.03 2.47
N VAL A 320 7.68 -22.38 1.38
CA VAL A 320 8.17 -20.99 1.40
C VAL A 320 7.02 -20.03 1.72
N GLN A 321 5.85 -20.26 1.14
CA GLN A 321 4.66 -19.45 1.41
C GLN A 321 4.19 -19.62 2.86
N ALA A 322 4.07 -20.85 3.35
CA ALA A 322 3.68 -21.13 4.74
C ALA A 322 4.64 -20.48 5.76
N ARG A 323 5.97 -20.54 5.51
CA ARG A 323 6.97 -19.85 6.32
C ARG A 323 6.84 -18.33 6.23
N GLY A 324 6.54 -17.78 5.07
CA GLY A 324 6.28 -16.36 4.87
C GLY A 324 5.11 -15.87 5.73
N PHE A 325 4.05 -16.67 5.88
CA PHE A 325 2.90 -16.34 6.73
C PHE A 325 3.13 -16.58 8.23
N SER A 326 4.09 -17.40 8.62
CA SER A 326 4.41 -17.66 10.04
C SER A 326 5.24 -16.54 10.68
N GLY A 327 5.90 -15.70 9.90
CA GLY A 327 6.86 -14.68 10.38
C GLY A 327 6.26 -13.37 10.87
N GLY A 328 4.95 -13.15 10.79
CA GLY A 328 4.24 -11.99 11.41
C GLY A 328 4.69 -10.61 10.90
N GLY A 329 5.06 -10.47 9.62
CA GLY A 329 5.59 -9.22 9.07
C GLY A 329 4.56 -8.08 9.02
N SER A 330 4.98 -6.88 9.41
CA SER A 330 4.31 -5.63 9.07
C SER A 330 4.52 -5.31 7.59
N ASP A 331 3.64 -4.53 6.98
CA ASP A 331 3.47 -4.30 5.52
C ASP A 331 4.73 -4.17 4.65
N PHE A 332 5.89 -3.75 5.18
CA PHE A 332 7.08 -3.48 4.37
C PHE A 332 8.41 -4.01 4.93
N ALA A 333 8.61 -4.00 6.25
CA ALA A 333 9.93 -4.22 6.85
C ALA A 333 10.28 -5.70 7.13
N GLY A 334 9.34 -6.62 7.04
CA GLY A 334 9.51 -8.04 7.39
C GLY A 334 9.06 -9.02 6.31
N ALA A 335 8.66 -8.55 5.12
CA ALA A 335 8.26 -9.43 4.03
C ALA A 335 9.44 -10.31 3.57
N PRO A 336 9.24 -11.62 3.32
CA PRO A 336 10.26 -12.46 2.74
C PRO A 336 10.66 -11.94 1.35
N LEU A 337 11.86 -12.27 0.89
CA LEU A 337 12.35 -11.87 -0.44
C LEU A 337 11.37 -12.28 -1.54
N ALA A 338 10.73 -13.41 -1.38
CA ALA A 338 9.68 -13.90 -2.30
C ALA A 338 8.72 -14.85 -1.56
N GLY A 339 7.56 -15.11 -2.16
CA GLY A 339 6.70 -16.21 -1.72
C GLY A 339 5.21 -15.92 -1.73
N LEU A 340 4.78 -14.68 -1.58
CA LEU A 340 3.35 -14.39 -1.48
C LEU A 340 2.65 -14.19 -2.84
N GLY A 341 3.42 -13.95 -3.92
CA GLY A 341 2.88 -13.70 -5.27
C GLY A 341 2.24 -12.32 -5.46
N TYR A 342 2.35 -11.43 -4.47
CA TYR A 342 1.66 -10.15 -4.45
C TYR A 342 2.50 -8.96 -4.94
N GLY A 343 3.82 -9.09 -5.05
CA GLY A 343 4.73 -8.00 -5.39
C GLY A 343 4.37 -7.30 -6.70
N LEU A 344 4.31 -8.04 -7.80
CA LEU A 344 3.99 -7.48 -9.13
C LEU A 344 2.55 -6.94 -9.23
N PRO A 345 1.49 -7.67 -8.83
CA PRO A 345 0.13 -7.14 -8.86
C PRO A 345 -0.05 -5.86 -8.05
N ILE A 346 0.52 -5.79 -6.85
CA ILE A 346 0.44 -4.58 -6.00
C ILE A 346 1.28 -3.44 -6.57
N SER A 347 2.50 -3.70 -7.07
CA SER A 347 3.30 -2.68 -7.76
C SER A 347 2.56 -2.08 -8.94
N ARG A 348 1.84 -2.92 -9.73
CA ARG A 348 0.98 -2.45 -10.81
C ARG A 348 -0.21 -1.63 -10.31
N ALA A 349 -0.82 -2.01 -9.17
CA ALA A 349 -1.90 -1.23 -8.57
C ALA A 349 -1.42 0.15 -8.10
N TYR A 350 -0.24 0.25 -7.48
CA TYR A 350 0.40 1.52 -7.12
C TYR A 350 0.69 2.38 -8.35
N ALA A 351 1.32 1.82 -9.38
CA ALA A 351 1.60 2.54 -10.61
C ALA A 351 0.31 3.10 -11.24
N ARG A 352 -0.70 2.25 -11.45
CA ARG A 352 -1.98 2.63 -12.06
C ARG A 352 -2.76 3.66 -11.25
N TYR A 353 -2.66 3.64 -9.93
CA TYR A 353 -3.33 4.60 -9.07
C TYR A 353 -2.93 6.04 -9.38
N PHE A 354 -1.69 6.26 -9.80
CA PHE A 354 -1.15 7.56 -10.20
C PHE A 354 -1.09 7.79 -11.72
N GLY A 355 -1.73 6.93 -12.51
CA GLY A 355 -1.75 7.05 -13.95
C GLY A 355 -0.48 6.52 -14.65
N CYS A 356 0.43 5.87 -13.90
CA CYS A 356 1.62 5.24 -14.44
C CYS A 356 1.33 3.83 -14.99
N LEU A 357 2.25 3.31 -15.79
CA LEU A 357 2.18 1.97 -16.35
C LEU A 357 3.31 1.09 -15.79
N LEU A 358 2.97 -0.14 -15.44
CA LEU A 358 3.94 -1.19 -15.14
C LEU A 358 3.68 -2.39 -16.06
N TYR A 359 4.67 -2.78 -16.82
CA TYR A 359 4.60 -3.91 -17.76
C TYR A 359 5.93 -4.66 -17.83
N THR A 360 5.88 -5.91 -18.32
CA THR A 360 7.06 -6.72 -18.60
C THR A 360 7.45 -6.56 -20.08
N SER A 361 8.75 -6.46 -20.35
CA SER A 361 9.27 -6.52 -21.70
C SER A 361 9.51 -7.98 -22.09
N PRO A 362 9.28 -8.39 -23.36
CA PRO A 362 9.66 -9.74 -23.84
C PRO A 362 11.15 -9.99 -23.64
N SER A 363 11.49 -11.24 -23.24
CA SER A 363 12.90 -11.64 -23.18
C SER A 363 13.49 -11.71 -24.58
N PRO A 364 14.77 -11.30 -24.79
CA PRO A 364 15.45 -11.52 -26.07
C PRO A 364 15.55 -12.98 -26.50
N ARG A 365 15.30 -13.94 -25.57
CA ARG A 365 15.31 -15.39 -25.85
C ARG A 365 13.95 -15.90 -26.39
N ASP A 366 12.93 -15.03 -26.45
CA ASP A 366 11.59 -15.37 -26.98
C ASP A 366 11.40 -14.97 -28.45
N SER A 367 12.47 -14.50 -29.13
CA SER A 367 12.51 -14.11 -30.55
C SER A 367 13.12 -15.21 -31.43
#